data_3b0542af7c60fdee0e6bb5f88730c357
#
_entry.id   3b0542af7c60fdee0e6bb5f88730c357
#
_cell.length_a   1.000
_cell.length_b   1.000
_cell.length_c   1.000
_cell.angle_alpha   90.00
_cell.angle_beta   90.00
_cell.angle_gamma   90.00
#
_symmetry.space_group_name_H-M   'P 1'
#
loop_
_entity.id
_entity.type
_entity.pdbx_description
1 polymer ?
#
loop_
_entity_poly.entity_id
_entity_poly.type
_entity_poly.pdbx_seq_one_letter_code
_entity_poly.pdbx_strand_id
1 'polypeptide(L)'
;MSLNPRINEWTGRVVWLVGASSGIGLATARQLHDRGATVVVSARNAAAVEAFESSHPGSLGIALDATDRDAMKQAAERIVARCGRIDFALYCAGHYAPMRASSYDLDEMLRHESVNYVGALYLLDAVLPVLIRQKSGHLSLVSSVAGYRGLPNSLAYGPTKAALINLAQTLYLDLHPLGIGVSVICPGFVATPLTARNEFKMPALIQPEEAAREMLAGWAAGRFEIHFPKRFTRVLKALRHVGDGLYFRVIRRFTGL
;
A
#
# COMPACT_ATOMS: atom_id res chain seq x y z
N MET A 1 -8.77 -17.36 13.50
CA MET A 1 -7.67 -16.82 14.31
C MET A 1 -7.12 -15.58 13.61
N SER A 2 -6.68 -14.55 14.34
CA SER A 2 -5.95 -13.44 13.74
C SER A 2 -4.52 -13.90 13.41
N LEU A 3 -4.03 -13.54 12.24
CA LEU A 3 -2.65 -13.88 11.82
C LEU A 3 -1.64 -12.87 12.35
N ASN A 4 -2.06 -11.63 12.61
CA ASN A 4 -1.23 -10.57 13.15
C ASN A 4 -1.71 -10.12 14.53
N PRO A 5 -0.89 -9.43 15.33
CA PRO A 5 -1.35 -8.65 16.47
C PRO A 5 -2.46 -7.69 16.04
N ARG A 6 -3.53 -7.60 16.83
CA ARG A 6 -4.62 -6.65 16.57
C ARG A 6 -4.19 -5.24 16.93
N ILE A 7 -4.46 -4.29 16.04
CA ILE A 7 -4.15 -2.88 16.28
C ILE A 7 -5.48 -2.14 16.46
N ASN A 8 -5.96 -2.08 17.69
CA ASN A 8 -7.20 -1.40 18.06
C ASN A 8 -6.94 0.01 18.61
N GLU A 9 -5.75 0.26 19.15
CA GLU A 9 -5.35 1.52 19.77
C GLU A 9 -4.20 2.14 18.97
N TRP A 10 -4.38 3.41 18.62
CA TRP A 10 -3.41 4.18 17.85
C TRP A 10 -2.75 5.29 18.66
N THR A 11 -3.33 5.66 19.79
CA THR A 11 -2.80 6.72 20.67
C THR A 11 -1.34 6.45 21.03
N GLY A 12 -0.49 7.41 20.77
CA GLY A 12 0.95 7.34 21.04
C GLY A 12 1.76 6.45 20.10
N ARG A 13 1.16 5.83 19.07
CA ARG A 13 1.91 5.10 18.05
C ARG A 13 2.48 6.04 17.01
N VAL A 14 3.71 5.80 16.63
CA VAL A 14 4.38 6.49 15.51
C VAL A 14 4.13 5.71 14.22
N VAL A 15 3.41 6.35 13.29
CA VAL A 15 2.94 5.73 12.05
C VAL A 15 3.52 6.47 10.85
N TRP A 16 4.32 5.81 10.04
CA TRP A 16 4.91 6.37 8.83
C TRP A 16 4.19 5.88 7.57
N LEU A 17 3.66 6.82 6.77
CA LEU A 17 2.97 6.55 5.51
C LEU A 17 3.75 7.15 4.33
N VAL A 18 4.26 6.30 3.45
CA VAL A 18 4.91 6.71 2.19
C VAL A 18 3.90 6.67 1.05
N GLY A 19 3.70 7.80 0.35
CA GLY A 19 2.67 7.97 -0.66
C GLY A 19 1.35 8.52 -0.08
N ALA A 20 1.44 9.46 0.87
CA ALA A 20 0.28 9.97 1.62
C ALA A 20 -0.12 11.42 1.28
N SER A 21 0.25 11.95 0.11
CA SER A 21 -0.18 13.29 -0.33
C SER A 21 -1.60 13.33 -0.93
N SER A 22 -2.19 12.17 -1.22
CA SER A 22 -3.52 12.08 -1.83
C SER A 22 -4.14 10.70 -1.66
N GLY A 23 -5.39 10.54 -2.10
CA GLY A 23 -6.08 9.25 -2.20
C GLY A 23 -6.10 8.44 -0.90
N ILE A 24 -5.85 7.13 -1.01
CA ILE A 24 -5.92 6.19 0.12
C ILE A 24 -4.93 6.57 1.23
N GLY A 25 -3.69 6.93 0.87
CA GLY A 25 -2.65 7.28 1.84
C GLY A 25 -3.04 8.48 2.69
N LEU A 26 -3.52 9.56 2.06
CA LEU A 26 -3.97 10.77 2.77
C LEU A 26 -5.19 10.50 3.65
N ALA A 27 -6.20 9.79 3.13
CA ALA A 27 -7.39 9.44 3.91
C ALA A 27 -7.04 8.57 5.12
N THR A 28 -6.09 7.64 4.96
CA THR A 28 -5.59 6.81 6.06
C THR A 28 -4.82 7.62 7.09
N ALA A 29 -3.95 8.54 6.64
CA ALA A 29 -3.18 9.43 7.53
C ALA A 29 -4.10 10.26 8.43
N ARG A 30 -5.14 10.88 7.86
CA ARG A 30 -6.15 11.63 8.61
C ARG A 30 -6.84 10.78 9.67
N GLN A 31 -7.36 9.62 9.27
CA GLN A 31 -8.06 8.74 10.21
C GLN A 31 -7.18 8.17 11.32
N LEU A 32 -5.88 8.00 11.08
CA LEU A 32 -4.92 7.60 12.11
C LEU A 32 -4.62 8.75 13.08
N HIS A 33 -4.44 9.95 12.55
CA HIS A 33 -4.28 11.15 13.37
C HIS A 33 -5.49 11.39 14.29
N ASP A 34 -6.71 11.29 13.74
CA ASP A 34 -7.97 11.42 14.51
C ASP A 34 -8.08 10.39 15.65
N ARG A 35 -7.32 9.30 15.59
CA ARG A 35 -7.22 8.26 16.63
C ARG A 35 -6.01 8.41 17.53
N GLY A 36 -5.35 9.55 17.51
CA GLY A 36 -4.25 9.87 18.41
C GLY A 36 -2.88 9.32 18.02
N ALA A 37 -2.70 8.84 16.78
CA ALA A 37 -1.36 8.46 16.31
C ALA A 37 -0.50 9.70 16.01
N THR A 38 0.79 9.59 16.27
CA THR A 38 1.80 10.49 15.70
C THR A 38 2.03 10.08 14.24
N VAL A 39 1.47 10.85 13.32
CA VAL A 39 1.48 10.49 11.90
C VAL A 39 2.63 11.19 11.18
N VAL A 40 3.43 10.39 10.47
CA VAL A 40 4.45 10.89 9.54
C VAL A 40 3.98 10.62 8.13
N VAL A 41 3.85 11.68 7.32
CA VAL A 41 3.47 11.58 5.91
C VAL A 41 4.65 11.88 5.01
N SER A 42 4.84 11.05 3.98
CA SER A 42 5.89 11.27 2.99
C SER A 42 5.34 11.14 1.56
N ALA A 43 5.73 12.08 0.71
CA ALA A 43 5.43 12.10 -0.71
C ALA A 43 6.33 13.11 -1.43
N ARG A 44 6.36 13.07 -2.77
CA ARG A 44 7.10 14.02 -3.61
C ARG A 44 6.56 15.45 -3.56
N ASN A 45 5.24 15.60 -3.38
CA ASN A 45 4.61 16.90 -3.30
C ASN A 45 4.86 17.53 -1.92
N ALA A 46 5.90 18.34 -1.82
CA ALA A 46 6.31 19.02 -0.59
C ALA A 46 5.17 19.87 -0.01
N ALA A 47 4.48 20.67 -0.85
CA ALA A 47 3.40 21.53 -0.38
C ALA A 47 2.24 20.73 0.26
N ALA A 48 1.88 19.56 -0.29
CA ALA A 48 0.84 18.71 0.28
C ALA A 48 1.30 18.08 1.61
N VAL A 49 2.58 17.75 1.74
CA VAL A 49 3.18 17.20 2.95
C VAL A 49 3.23 18.26 4.05
N GLU A 50 3.66 19.47 3.74
CA GLU A 50 3.68 20.63 4.65
C GLU A 50 2.26 21.05 5.09
N ALA A 51 1.31 21.04 4.17
CA ALA A 51 -0.10 21.33 4.49
C ALA A 51 -0.69 20.28 5.45
N PHE A 52 -0.30 18.99 5.32
CA PHE A 52 -0.71 17.97 6.27
C PHE A 52 -0.12 18.23 7.66
N GLU A 53 1.18 18.47 7.76
CA GLU A 53 1.86 18.78 9.04
C GLU A 53 1.23 20.00 9.73
N SER A 54 0.99 21.06 8.97
CA SER A 54 0.41 22.31 9.50
C SER A 54 -1.04 22.15 10.00
N SER A 55 -1.83 21.28 9.36
CA SER A 55 -3.23 21.05 9.70
C SER A 55 -3.47 19.92 10.71
N HIS A 56 -2.45 19.14 11.04
CA HIS A 56 -2.53 17.99 11.94
C HIS A 56 -1.44 18.09 13.02
N PRO A 57 -1.71 18.79 14.14
CA PRO A 57 -0.73 19.05 15.19
C PRO A 57 -0.09 17.74 15.71
N GLY A 58 1.23 17.77 15.90
CA GLY A 58 2.00 16.59 16.33
C GLY A 58 2.41 15.64 15.20
N SER A 59 1.92 15.87 13.98
CA SER A 59 2.36 15.14 12.78
C SER A 59 3.73 15.63 12.28
N LEU A 60 4.33 14.90 11.36
CA LEU A 60 5.58 15.25 10.68
C LEU A 60 5.42 15.06 9.17
N GLY A 61 5.78 16.09 8.42
CA GLY A 61 5.87 16.06 6.97
C GLY A 61 7.32 15.84 6.51
N ILE A 62 7.54 14.85 5.64
CA ILE A 62 8.86 14.60 5.03
C ILE A 62 8.67 14.45 3.51
N ALA A 63 9.04 15.50 2.78
CA ALA A 63 9.05 15.43 1.32
C ALA A 63 10.18 14.48 0.86
N LEU A 64 9.81 13.45 0.09
CA LEU A 64 10.76 12.52 -0.52
C LEU A 64 10.20 11.85 -1.76
N ASP A 65 11.07 11.43 -2.67
CA ASP A 65 10.73 10.49 -3.74
C ASP A 65 10.93 9.06 -3.22
N ALA A 66 9.90 8.22 -3.37
CA ALA A 66 9.97 6.82 -2.94
C ALA A 66 11.02 6.00 -3.73
N THR A 67 11.51 6.50 -4.86
CA THR A 67 12.57 5.90 -5.67
C THR A 67 13.98 6.36 -5.27
N ASP A 68 14.10 7.23 -4.28
CA ASP A 68 15.37 7.67 -3.70
C ASP A 68 15.64 6.89 -2.40
N ARG A 69 16.61 5.97 -2.47
CA ARG A 69 17.01 5.11 -1.35
C ARG A 69 17.55 5.91 -0.17
N ASP A 70 18.41 6.88 -0.46
CA ASP A 70 19.07 7.64 0.60
C ASP A 70 18.09 8.58 1.31
N ALA A 71 17.19 9.23 0.56
CA ALA A 71 16.11 10.02 1.12
C ALA A 71 15.18 9.17 2.02
N MET A 72 14.87 7.92 1.61
CA MET A 72 14.06 7.00 2.41
C MET A 72 14.75 6.65 3.74
N LYS A 73 16.05 6.35 3.70
CA LYS A 73 16.85 6.04 4.88
C LYS A 73 16.96 7.24 5.84
N GLN A 74 17.28 8.43 5.30
CA GLN A 74 17.34 9.67 6.08
C GLN A 74 15.99 10.01 6.72
N ALA A 75 14.87 9.74 6.03
CA ALA A 75 13.54 9.93 6.60
C ALA A 75 13.31 9.02 7.81
N ALA A 76 13.66 7.74 7.74
CA ALA A 76 13.55 6.82 8.87
C ALA A 76 14.42 7.27 10.06
N GLU A 77 15.66 7.68 9.80
CA GLU A 77 16.58 8.20 10.82
C GLU A 77 16.01 9.46 11.49
N ARG A 78 15.46 10.40 10.71
CA ARG A 78 14.78 11.60 11.22
C ARG A 78 13.56 11.27 12.08
N ILE A 79 12.76 10.29 11.70
CA ILE A 79 11.60 9.84 12.46
C ILE A 79 12.06 9.26 13.80
N VAL A 80 13.05 8.37 13.79
CA VAL A 80 13.58 7.76 15.02
C VAL A 80 14.22 8.82 15.93
N ALA A 81 14.98 9.77 15.39
CA ALA A 81 15.57 10.86 16.16
C ALA A 81 14.51 11.75 16.84
N ARG A 82 13.37 12.02 16.16
CA ARG A 82 12.32 12.90 16.67
C ARG A 82 11.32 12.17 17.58
N CYS A 83 10.93 10.95 17.22
CA CYS A 83 9.84 10.21 17.87
C CYS A 83 10.33 9.01 18.69
N GLY A 84 11.60 8.65 18.62
CA GLY A 84 12.22 7.54 19.35
C GLY A 84 11.96 6.16 18.75
N ARG A 85 10.95 6.02 17.86
CA ARG A 85 10.47 4.72 17.35
C ARG A 85 9.69 4.83 16.04
N ILE A 86 9.44 3.70 15.42
CA ILE A 86 8.44 3.50 14.35
C ILE A 86 7.59 2.30 14.75
N ASP A 87 6.28 2.49 14.96
CA ASP A 87 5.37 1.40 15.32
C ASP A 87 4.67 0.77 14.12
N PHE A 88 4.51 1.57 13.08
CA PHE A 88 3.80 1.15 11.88
C PHE A 88 4.39 1.84 10.65
N ALA A 89 4.65 1.07 9.59
CA ALA A 89 5.07 1.61 8.31
C ALA A 89 4.14 1.14 7.19
N LEU A 90 3.61 2.08 6.40
CA LEU A 90 2.74 1.82 5.26
C LEU A 90 3.41 2.28 3.97
N TYR A 91 3.63 1.36 3.04
CA TYR A 91 3.96 1.70 1.66
C TYR A 91 2.69 1.82 0.81
N CYS A 92 2.31 3.05 0.47
CA CYS A 92 1.13 3.37 -0.33
C CYS A 92 1.49 4.13 -1.62
N ALA A 93 2.78 4.44 -1.84
CA ALA A 93 3.21 5.03 -3.10
C ALA A 93 2.93 4.08 -4.26
N GLY A 94 2.49 4.65 -5.37
CA GLY A 94 2.16 3.86 -6.54
C GLY A 94 2.13 4.71 -7.81
N HIS A 95 2.44 4.04 -8.91
CA HIS A 95 2.35 4.55 -10.26
C HIS A 95 1.49 3.60 -11.09
N TYR A 96 0.66 4.15 -11.97
CA TYR A 96 -0.18 3.39 -12.87
C TYR A 96 -0.34 4.14 -14.19
N ALA A 97 -0.05 3.45 -15.27
CA ALA A 97 -0.44 3.80 -16.63
C ALA A 97 -0.98 2.51 -17.29
N PRO A 98 -2.16 2.54 -17.93
CA PRO A 98 -2.68 1.39 -18.62
C PRO A 98 -1.75 1.03 -19.80
N MET A 99 -1.36 -0.26 -19.88
CA MET A 99 -0.47 -0.75 -20.95
C MET A 99 -0.92 -2.11 -21.47
N ARG A 100 -0.84 -2.27 -22.78
CA ARG A 100 -1.05 -3.54 -23.50
C ARG A 100 0.24 -3.97 -24.20
N ALA A 101 0.35 -5.27 -24.52
CA ALA A 101 1.50 -5.79 -25.25
C ALA A 101 1.64 -5.17 -26.67
N SER A 102 0.53 -4.72 -27.27
CA SER A 102 0.53 -4.02 -28.57
C SER A 102 1.06 -2.58 -28.49
N SER A 103 1.18 -2.02 -27.29
CA SER A 103 1.72 -0.68 -27.03
C SER A 103 2.75 -0.75 -25.91
N TYR A 104 3.69 -1.71 -26.04
CA TYR A 104 4.74 -1.94 -25.05
C TYR A 104 5.70 -0.76 -24.98
N ASP A 105 5.97 -0.30 -23.77
CA ASP A 105 6.91 0.76 -23.45
C ASP A 105 7.80 0.30 -22.28
N LEU A 106 9.09 0.10 -22.54
CA LEU A 106 10.03 -0.38 -21.53
C LEU A 106 10.28 0.67 -20.44
N ASP A 107 10.36 1.94 -20.76
CA ASP A 107 10.61 2.99 -19.79
C ASP A 107 9.44 3.09 -18.81
N GLU A 108 8.22 2.95 -19.31
CA GLU A 108 7.02 2.91 -18.47
C GLU A 108 6.96 1.62 -17.62
N MET A 109 7.40 0.47 -18.14
CA MET A 109 7.56 -0.76 -17.34
C MET A 109 8.52 -0.55 -16.18
N LEU A 110 9.71 -0.01 -16.45
CA LEU A 110 10.74 0.27 -15.46
C LEU A 110 10.29 1.32 -14.43
N ARG A 111 9.49 2.30 -14.86
CA ARG A 111 8.89 3.28 -13.95
C ARG A 111 7.91 2.65 -12.97
N HIS A 112 7.06 1.71 -13.44
CA HIS A 112 6.19 0.94 -12.56
C HIS A 112 6.99 0.10 -11.56
N GLU A 113 8.05 -0.57 -12.03
CA GLU A 113 8.93 -1.37 -11.18
C GLU A 113 9.58 -0.51 -10.10
N SER A 114 10.19 0.61 -10.49
CA SER A 114 10.87 1.53 -9.59
C SER A 114 9.94 2.06 -8.50
N VAL A 115 8.76 2.59 -8.89
CA VAL A 115 7.86 3.21 -7.90
C VAL A 115 7.10 2.15 -7.10
N ASN A 116 6.55 1.11 -7.74
CA ASN A 116 5.62 0.22 -7.04
C ASN A 116 6.33 -0.84 -6.21
N TYR A 117 7.52 -1.30 -6.64
CA TYR A 117 8.22 -2.41 -5.99
C TYR A 117 9.55 -1.99 -5.38
N VAL A 118 10.48 -1.40 -6.15
CA VAL A 118 11.81 -1.02 -5.64
C VAL A 118 11.69 0.00 -4.51
N GLY A 119 10.80 0.98 -4.63
CA GLY A 119 10.53 1.93 -3.55
C GLY A 119 10.02 1.25 -2.25
N ALA A 120 9.26 0.14 -2.36
CA ALA A 120 8.89 -0.64 -1.19
C ALA A 120 10.11 -1.35 -0.57
N LEU A 121 11.07 -1.82 -1.41
CA LEU A 121 12.33 -2.39 -0.90
C LEU A 121 13.16 -1.33 -0.15
N TYR A 122 13.17 -0.09 -0.62
CA TYR A 122 13.87 1.01 0.08
C TYR A 122 13.20 1.34 1.42
N LEU A 123 11.86 1.30 1.51
CA LEU A 123 11.19 1.40 2.80
C LEU A 123 11.62 0.25 3.73
N LEU A 124 11.69 -0.98 3.24
CA LEU A 124 12.12 -2.14 4.04
C LEU A 124 13.56 -1.97 4.53
N ASP A 125 14.49 -1.55 3.66
CA ASP A 125 15.89 -1.27 4.02
C ASP A 125 15.99 -0.26 5.17
N ALA A 126 15.12 0.76 5.16
CA ALA A 126 15.09 1.81 6.17
C ALA A 126 14.43 1.37 7.50
N VAL A 127 13.34 0.58 7.45
CA VAL A 127 12.53 0.32 8.66
C VAL A 127 12.82 -1.03 9.32
N LEU A 128 13.23 -2.06 8.58
CA LEU A 128 13.48 -3.40 9.15
C LEU A 128 14.49 -3.37 10.30
N PRO A 129 15.64 -2.68 10.20
CA PRO A 129 16.59 -2.61 11.31
C PRO A 129 15.98 -1.99 12.58
N VAL A 130 15.05 -1.03 12.42
CA VAL A 130 14.34 -0.39 13.53
C VAL A 130 13.37 -1.35 14.19
N LEU A 131 12.48 -1.97 13.40
CA LEU A 131 11.44 -2.88 13.89
C LEU A 131 12.03 -4.14 14.54
N ILE A 132 13.08 -4.71 13.94
CA ILE A 132 13.76 -5.89 14.49
C ILE A 132 14.43 -5.57 15.82
N ARG A 133 15.10 -4.43 15.94
CA ARG A 133 15.68 -3.97 17.21
C ARG A 133 14.62 -3.69 18.28
N GLN A 134 13.48 -3.15 17.90
CA GLN A 134 12.33 -2.92 18.78
C GLN A 134 11.62 -4.22 19.19
N LYS A 135 11.78 -5.31 18.43
CA LYS A 135 11.01 -6.57 18.54
C LYS A 135 9.49 -6.32 18.54
N SER A 136 9.07 -5.30 17.84
CA SER A 136 7.67 -4.90 17.75
C SER A 136 7.47 -3.98 16.56
N GLY A 137 6.23 -3.90 16.06
CA GLY A 137 5.82 -3.02 14.98
C GLY A 137 4.99 -3.74 13.94
N HIS A 138 4.65 -3.04 12.87
CA HIS A 138 3.82 -3.57 11.80
C HIS A 138 4.21 -2.97 10.45
N LEU A 139 4.31 -3.81 9.43
CA LEU A 139 4.51 -3.42 8.03
C LEU A 139 3.22 -3.62 7.24
N SER A 140 2.84 -2.66 6.43
CA SER A 140 1.73 -2.79 5.48
C SER A 140 2.15 -2.35 4.08
N LEU A 141 1.88 -3.20 3.08
CA LEU A 141 2.19 -2.93 1.68
C LEU A 141 0.90 -2.81 0.87
N VAL A 142 0.72 -1.69 0.17
CA VAL A 142 -0.45 -1.51 -0.70
C VAL A 142 -0.18 -2.11 -2.07
N SER A 143 -0.72 -3.31 -2.26
CA SER A 143 -0.79 -4.01 -3.54
C SER A 143 -2.07 -3.61 -4.32
N SER A 144 -2.75 -4.55 -4.92
CA SER A 144 -4.01 -4.41 -5.66
C SER A 144 -4.59 -5.79 -5.96
N VAL A 145 -5.89 -5.85 -6.24
CA VAL A 145 -6.50 -7.04 -6.87
C VAL A 145 -5.89 -7.36 -8.24
N ALA A 146 -5.26 -6.39 -8.91
CA ALA A 146 -4.51 -6.61 -10.14
C ALA A 146 -3.24 -7.46 -9.93
N GLY A 147 -2.77 -7.60 -8.70
CA GLY A 147 -1.70 -8.51 -8.34
C GLY A 147 -2.15 -9.97 -8.12
N TYR A 148 -3.45 -10.26 -8.14
CA TYR A 148 -3.92 -11.62 -7.95
C TYR A 148 -3.67 -12.51 -9.18
N ARG A 149 -3.96 -11.99 -10.36
CA ARG A 149 -3.72 -12.63 -11.67
C ARG A 149 -3.70 -11.55 -12.76
N GLY A 150 -3.15 -11.90 -13.94
CA GLY A 150 -3.05 -10.98 -15.07
C GLY A 150 -4.39 -10.42 -15.51
N LEU A 151 -4.52 -9.11 -15.59
CA LEU A 151 -5.70 -8.38 -16.06
C LEU A 151 -5.37 -7.56 -17.32
N PRO A 152 -6.35 -7.27 -18.17
CA PRO A 152 -6.16 -6.37 -19.32
C PRO A 152 -5.67 -4.99 -18.87
N ASN A 153 -4.92 -4.30 -19.72
CA ASN A 153 -4.33 -2.99 -19.48
C ASN A 153 -3.40 -2.91 -18.22
N SER A 154 -2.97 -4.07 -17.71
CA SER A 154 -2.20 -4.17 -16.46
C SER A 154 -0.82 -4.79 -16.67
N LEU A 155 -0.28 -4.69 -17.90
CA LEU A 155 0.97 -5.34 -18.28
C LEU A 155 2.15 -4.93 -17.38
N ALA A 156 2.29 -3.64 -17.10
CA ALA A 156 3.32 -3.12 -16.18
C ALA A 156 2.88 -3.19 -14.71
N TYR A 157 1.64 -2.81 -14.42
CA TYR A 157 1.15 -2.66 -13.06
C TYR A 157 0.95 -3.98 -12.33
N GLY A 158 0.28 -4.95 -12.99
CA GLY A 158 -0.06 -6.24 -12.39
C GLY A 158 1.14 -6.99 -11.79
N PRO A 159 2.22 -7.19 -12.56
CA PRO A 159 3.42 -7.87 -12.06
C PRO A 159 4.02 -7.21 -10.81
N THR A 160 4.10 -5.87 -10.75
CA THR A 160 4.65 -5.16 -9.57
C THR A 160 3.77 -5.37 -8.33
N LYS A 161 2.44 -5.43 -8.52
CA LYS A 161 1.50 -5.68 -7.42
C LYS A 161 1.48 -7.16 -6.99
N ALA A 162 1.72 -8.09 -7.91
CA ALA A 162 1.94 -9.50 -7.59
C ALA A 162 3.22 -9.71 -6.77
N ALA A 163 4.30 -9.02 -7.15
CA ALA A 163 5.56 -9.04 -6.40
C ALA A 163 5.37 -8.57 -4.95
N LEU A 164 4.60 -7.50 -4.70
CA LEU A 164 4.29 -7.03 -3.34
C LEU A 164 3.49 -8.05 -2.53
N ILE A 165 2.58 -8.82 -3.15
CA ILE A 165 1.84 -9.88 -2.44
C ILE A 165 2.79 -10.99 -2.00
N ASN A 166 3.66 -11.46 -2.90
CA ASN A 166 4.64 -12.50 -2.59
C ASN A 166 5.65 -12.02 -1.54
N LEU A 167 6.18 -10.80 -1.69
CA LEU A 167 7.08 -10.18 -0.72
C LEU A 167 6.45 -10.10 0.68
N ALA A 168 5.19 -9.67 0.78
CA ALA A 168 4.49 -9.60 2.06
C ALA A 168 4.32 -10.98 2.71
N GLN A 169 4.06 -12.03 1.92
CA GLN A 169 3.96 -13.40 2.42
C GLN A 169 5.29 -13.88 3.02
N THR A 170 6.39 -13.65 2.33
CA THR A 170 7.74 -14.00 2.83
C THR A 170 8.09 -13.20 4.08
N LEU A 171 7.86 -11.89 4.05
CA LEU A 171 8.08 -11.02 5.22
C LEU A 171 7.27 -11.47 6.44
N TYR A 172 6.04 -11.93 6.23
CA TYR A 172 5.20 -12.44 7.33
C TYR A 172 5.85 -13.68 7.98
N LEU A 173 6.35 -14.61 7.18
CA LEU A 173 7.00 -15.82 7.68
C LEU A 173 8.25 -15.51 8.51
N ASP A 174 9.05 -14.54 8.06
CA ASP A 174 10.30 -14.17 8.71
C ASP A 174 10.10 -13.29 9.96
N LEU A 175 9.10 -12.39 9.93
CA LEU A 175 8.93 -11.35 10.95
C LEU A 175 7.93 -11.73 12.04
N HIS A 176 6.98 -12.62 11.76
CA HIS A 176 5.99 -13.06 12.74
C HIS A 176 6.64 -13.69 14.00
N PRO A 177 7.68 -14.54 13.90
CA PRO A 177 8.39 -15.07 15.09
C PRO A 177 9.10 -13.99 15.92
N LEU A 178 9.36 -12.81 15.31
CA LEU A 178 9.99 -11.67 15.96
C LEU A 178 8.96 -10.69 16.60
N GLY A 179 7.66 -11.02 16.57
CA GLY A 179 6.59 -10.17 17.10
C GLY A 179 6.22 -8.98 16.20
N ILE A 180 6.67 -8.98 14.94
CA ILE A 180 6.40 -7.92 13.97
C ILE A 180 5.28 -8.37 13.04
N GLY A 181 4.20 -7.57 12.96
CA GLY A 181 3.09 -7.84 12.07
C GLY A 181 3.37 -7.45 10.62
N VAL A 182 2.74 -8.17 9.68
CA VAL A 182 2.80 -7.85 8.25
C VAL A 182 1.41 -7.95 7.63
N SER A 183 1.00 -6.93 6.89
CA SER A 183 -0.25 -6.96 6.11
C SER A 183 -0.01 -6.57 4.67
N VAL A 184 -0.76 -7.19 3.75
CA VAL A 184 -0.88 -6.74 2.37
C VAL A 184 -2.30 -6.21 2.12
N ILE A 185 -2.38 -5.03 1.52
CA ILE A 185 -3.64 -4.37 1.18
C ILE A 185 -3.89 -4.63 -0.32
N CYS A 186 -5.05 -5.17 -0.65
CA CYS A 186 -5.43 -5.46 -2.04
C CYS A 186 -6.72 -4.70 -2.41
N PRO A 187 -6.64 -3.39 -2.70
CA PRO A 187 -7.78 -2.60 -3.14
C PRO A 187 -8.31 -3.08 -4.49
N GLY A 188 -9.63 -2.99 -4.67
CA GLY A 188 -10.24 -2.85 -5.98
C GLY A 188 -10.16 -1.40 -6.47
N PHE A 189 -11.25 -0.88 -7.04
CA PHE A 189 -11.27 0.50 -7.52
C PHE A 189 -11.61 1.48 -6.40
N VAL A 190 -10.72 2.46 -6.21
CA VAL A 190 -10.87 3.57 -5.26
C VAL A 190 -10.72 4.88 -6.03
N ALA A 191 -11.59 5.85 -5.80
CA ALA A 191 -11.60 7.16 -6.46
C ALA A 191 -10.36 7.99 -6.06
N THR A 192 -9.29 7.88 -6.82
CA THR A 192 -8.00 8.54 -6.55
C THR A 192 -7.44 9.13 -7.85
N PRO A 193 -6.46 10.05 -7.79
CA PRO A 193 -5.78 10.52 -8.99
C PRO A 193 -5.16 9.39 -9.83
N LEU A 194 -4.78 8.28 -9.20
CA LEU A 194 -4.24 7.11 -9.88
C LEU A 194 -5.29 6.44 -10.79
N THR A 195 -6.51 6.26 -10.30
CA THR A 195 -7.61 5.59 -11.01
C THR A 195 -8.39 6.53 -11.93
N ALA A 196 -8.21 7.85 -11.81
CA ALA A 196 -8.83 8.84 -12.70
C ALA A 196 -8.38 8.68 -14.18
N ARG A 197 -7.29 7.95 -14.43
CA ARG A 197 -6.79 7.61 -15.78
C ARG A 197 -7.54 6.46 -16.45
N ASN A 198 -8.45 5.79 -15.75
CA ASN A 198 -9.23 4.70 -16.33
C ASN A 198 -10.38 5.24 -17.19
N GLU A 199 -10.44 4.82 -18.44
CA GLU A 199 -11.48 5.20 -19.41
C GLU A 199 -12.69 4.27 -19.42
N PHE A 200 -12.70 3.28 -18.52
CA PHE A 200 -13.80 2.32 -18.39
C PHE A 200 -14.56 2.48 -17.08
N LYS A 201 -15.81 1.99 -17.07
CA LYS A 201 -16.64 1.97 -15.86
C LYS A 201 -16.01 1.05 -14.81
N MET A 202 -15.53 1.62 -13.73
CA MET A 202 -14.91 0.91 -12.62
C MET A 202 -15.97 0.23 -11.74
N PRO A 203 -16.01 -1.12 -11.68
CA PRO A 203 -16.99 -1.82 -10.87
C PRO A 203 -16.72 -1.60 -9.38
N ALA A 204 -17.80 -1.33 -8.64
CA ALA A 204 -17.75 -1.17 -7.18
C ALA A 204 -16.74 -0.10 -6.70
N LEU A 205 -16.63 1.01 -7.43
CA LEU A 205 -15.80 2.15 -7.02
C LEU A 205 -16.21 2.66 -5.63
N ILE A 206 -15.22 2.86 -4.77
CA ILE A 206 -15.40 3.42 -3.42
C ILE A 206 -14.57 4.69 -3.24
N GLN A 207 -14.87 5.46 -2.20
CA GLN A 207 -14.10 6.66 -1.85
C GLN A 207 -12.86 6.32 -1.00
N PRO A 208 -11.81 7.17 -1.02
CA PRO A 208 -10.59 6.96 -0.23
C PRO A 208 -10.86 6.79 1.28
N GLU A 209 -11.83 7.52 1.81
CA GLU A 209 -12.23 7.46 3.23
C GLU A 209 -12.82 6.09 3.60
N GLU A 210 -13.57 5.48 2.69
CA GLU A 210 -14.09 4.12 2.86
C GLU A 210 -12.96 3.10 2.80
N ALA A 211 -12.03 3.27 1.86
CA ALA A 211 -10.83 2.42 1.77
C ALA A 211 -10.00 2.49 3.07
N ALA A 212 -9.79 3.69 3.62
CA ALA A 212 -9.08 3.87 4.88
C ALA A 212 -9.81 3.17 6.05
N ARG A 213 -11.15 3.28 6.15
CA ARG A 213 -11.93 2.56 7.17
C ARG A 213 -11.76 1.04 7.06
N GLU A 214 -11.78 0.48 5.84
CA GLU A 214 -11.56 -0.95 5.60
C GLU A 214 -10.14 -1.39 6.01
N MET A 215 -9.13 -0.55 5.78
CA MET A 215 -7.75 -0.81 6.20
C MET A 215 -7.65 -0.85 7.72
N LEU A 216 -8.16 0.17 8.41
CA LEU A 216 -8.16 0.23 9.87
C LEU A 216 -8.92 -0.97 10.49
N ALA A 217 -10.08 -1.30 9.97
CA ALA A 217 -10.84 -2.47 10.41
C ALA A 217 -10.08 -3.79 10.16
N GLY A 218 -9.31 -3.88 9.08
CA GLY A 218 -8.46 -5.02 8.78
C GLY A 218 -7.31 -5.18 9.80
N TRP A 219 -6.63 -4.10 10.15
CA TRP A 219 -5.58 -4.09 11.17
C TRP A 219 -6.13 -4.37 12.56
N ALA A 220 -7.29 -3.80 12.91
CA ALA A 220 -7.99 -4.11 14.16
C ALA A 220 -8.38 -5.59 14.29
N ALA A 221 -8.68 -6.24 13.17
CA ALA A 221 -8.96 -7.67 13.13
C ALA A 221 -7.71 -8.56 13.03
N GLY A 222 -6.50 -7.97 12.95
CA GLY A 222 -5.24 -8.70 12.80
C GLY A 222 -5.16 -9.50 11.48
N ARG A 223 -5.70 -8.97 10.39
CA ARG A 223 -5.70 -9.64 9.09
C ARG A 223 -4.35 -9.48 8.40
N PHE A 224 -3.88 -10.57 7.77
CA PHE A 224 -2.73 -10.51 6.86
C PHE A 224 -3.11 -9.86 5.54
N GLU A 225 -4.17 -10.34 4.87
CA GLU A 225 -4.67 -9.75 3.63
C GLU A 225 -5.94 -8.94 3.90
N ILE A 226 -5.87 -7.65 3.58
CA ILE A 226 -6.97 -6.69 3.68
C ILE A 226 -7.38 -6.32 2.27
N HIS A 227 -8.59 -6.66 1.86
CA HIS A 227 -9.09 -6.39 0.51
C HIS A 227 -10.48 -5.77 0.55
N PHE A 228 -10.76 -4.85 -0.33
CA PHE A 228 -12.04 -4.11 -0.42
C PHE A 228 -12.25 -3.53 -1.81
N PRO A 229 -13.52 -3.23 -2.21
CA PRO A 229 -14.76 -3.62 -1.54
C PRO A 229 -15.03 -5.13 -1.69
N LYS A 230 -15.52 -5.77 -0.65
CA LYS A 230 -15.65 -7.24 -0.55
C LYS A 230 -16.45 -7.87 -1.68
N ARG A 231 -17.54 -7.21 -2.12
CA ARG A 231 -18.40 -7.70 -3.19
C ARG A 231 -17.67 -7.91 -4.52
N PHE A 232 -16.66 -7.09 -4.82
CA PHE A 232 -15.85 -7.18 -6.03
C PHE A 232 -14.61 -8.07 -5.82
N THR A 233 -13.88 -7.79 -4.76
CA THR A 233 -12.58 -8.43 -4.53
C THR A 233 -12.68 -9.91 -4.17
N ARG A 234 -13.80 -10.38 -3.58
CA ARG A 234 -14.05 -11.81 -3.34
C ARG A 234 -14.14 -12.61 -4.63
N VAL A 235 -14.76 -12.05 -5.67
CA VAL A 235 -14.84 -12.69 -6.99
C VAL A 235 -13.46 -12.85 -7.61
N LEU A 236 -12.66 -11.77 -7.63
CA LEU A 236 -11.29 -11.83 -8.15
C LEU A 236 -10.39 -12.76 -7.33
N LYS A 237 -10.59 -12.80 -6.02
CA LYS A 237 -9.87 -13.72 -5.13
C LYS A 237 -10.24 -15.18 -5.41
N ALA A 238 -11.50 -15.50 -5.65
CA ALA A 238 -11.94 -16.85 -6.03
C ALA A 238 -11.36 -17.25 -7.40
N LEU A 239 -11.27 -16.32 -8.35
CA LEU A 239 -10.67 -16.55 -9.66
C LEU A 239 -9.16 -16.89 -9.60
N ARG A 240 -8.46 -16.66 -8.49
CA ARG A 240 -7.07 -17.13 -8.31
C ARG A 240 -6.94 -18.66 -8.36
N HIS A 241 -7.99 -19.36 -7.94
CA HIS A 241 -7.98 -20.82 -7.76
C HIS A 241 -8.54 -21.58 -8.94
N VAL A 242 -9.05 -20.91 -9.99
CA VAL A 242 -9.54 -21.60 -11.18
C VAL A 242 -8.39 -21.83 -12.18
N GLY A 243 -8.49 -22.88 -12.98
CA GLY A 243 -7.50 -23.17 -14.04
C GLY A 243 -7.46 -22.08 -15.12
N ASP A 244 -6.32 -21.93 -15.80
CA ASP A 244 -6.04 -20.87 -16.76
C ASP A 244 -7.07 -20.77 -17.89
N GLY A 245 -7.49 -21.91 -18.45
CA GLY A 245 -8.47 -21.92 -19.55
C GLY A 245 -9.82 -21.30 -19.16
N LEU A 246 -10.31 -21.58 -17.95
CA LEU A 246 -11.56 -20.98 -17.44
C LEU A 246 -11.33 -19.52 -17.07
N TYR A 247 -10.22 -19.20 -16.41
CA TYR A 247 -9.86 -17.83 -16.06
C TYR A 247 -9.84 -16.91 -17.28
N PHE A 248 -9.08 -17.27 -18.32
CA PHE A 248 -8.96 -16.43 -19.52
C PHE A 248 -10.29 -16.30 -20.26
N ARG A 249 -11.12 -17.35 -20.33
CA ARG A 249 -12.47 -17.28 -20.90
C ARG A 249 -13.36 -16.28 -20.15
N VAL A 250 -13.35 -16.35 -18.82
CA VAL A 250 -14.12 -15.44 -17.95
C VAL A 250 -13.66 -14.00 -18.14
N ILE A 251 -12.35 -13.74 -18.04
CA ILE A 251 -11.81 -12.38 -18.17
C ILE A 251 -12.12 -11.79 -19.54
N ARG A 252 -11.88 -12.53 -20.64
CA ARG A 252 -12.19 -12.07 -22.00
C ARG A 252 -13.66 -11.69 -22.17
N ARG A 253 -14.57 -12.52 -21.64
CA ARG A 253 -16.01 -12.25 -21.71
C ARG A 253 -16.41 -10.97 -20.96
N PHE A 254 -15.84 -10.73 -19.77
CA PHE A 254 -16.19 -9.57 -18.94
C PHE A 254 -15.48 -8.27 -19.36
N THR A 255 -14.38 -8.37 -20.08
CA THR A 255 -13.60 -7.19 -20.52
C THR A 255 -13.75 -6.87 -22.00
N GLY A 256 -14.51 -7.67 -22.74
CA GLY A 256 -14.74 -7.44 -24.16
C GLY A 256 -13.53 -7.74 -25.06
N LEU A 257 -12.64 -8.63 -24.63
CA LEU A 257 -11.42 -9.06 -25.38
C LEU A 257 -11.65 -10.36 -26.13
#